data_05557e1c898ea7ad7d6cc4f3fd76e6a8
#
_entry.id   05557e1c898ea7ad7d6cc4f3fd76e6a8
#
_cell.length_a   1.000
_cell.length_b   1.000
_cell.length_c   1.000
_cell.angle_alpha   90.00
_cell.angle_beta   90.00
_cell.angle_gamma   90.00
#
_symmetry.space_group_name_H-M   'P 1'
#
loop_
_entity.id
_entity.type
_entity.pdbx_description
1 polymer ?
#
loop_
_entity_poly.entity_id
_entity_poly.type
_entity_poly.pdbx_seq_one_letter_code
_entity_poly.pdbx_strand_id
1 'polypeptide(L)'
;IRKISEKTGATDYMIFLAVLMITLSKYSHQEDIVIGSPISGRTHRDTEKMLGMFINTLAMRGRPENEKTFAEFLDEIKETSLNAYENQEYPFEELVDAVNVNRDMSRNPLFDVMLTMQNNENAEGDIKDMDVSGSNIVRETTAKFDMSYDVSAVGDRYAMSLEYCTALFTRETADRILAHYREILRAASENINVKIADMAMITEKET
;
A
#
# COMPACT_ATOMS: atom_id res chain seq x y z
N ILE A 1 7.53 3.48 12.81
CA ILE A 1 7.26 2.16 12.23
C ILE A 1 7.87 1.09 13.13
N ARG A 2 9.19 1.00 13.26
CA ARG A 2 9.89 -0.04 14.05
C ARG A 2 9.29 -0.25 15.45
N LYS A 3 9.02 0.83 16.20
CA LYS A 3 8.41 0.75 17.53
C LYS A 3 6.98 0.13 17.50
N ILE A 4 6.22 0.39 16.47
CA ILE A 4 4.89 -0.23 16.30
C ILE A 4 5.07 -1.71 15.99
N SER A 5 5.93 -2.04 15.04
CA SER A 5 6.25 -3.43 14.66
C SER A 5 6.71 -4.27 15.85
N GLU A 6 7.66 -3.76 16.67
CA GLU A 6 8.15 -4.45 17.87
C GLU A 6 7.05 -4.69 18.92
N LYS A 7 6.10 -3.76 19.07
CA LYS A 7 5.01 -3.88 20.05
C LYS A 7 3.87 -4.81 19.59
N THR A 8 3.56 -4.82 18.31
CA THR A 8 2.38 -5.48 17.78
C THR A 8 2.68 -6.77 17.01
N GLY A 9 3.94 -6.96 16.61
CA GLY A 9 4.35 -8.03 15.72
C GLY A 9 3.82 -7.87 14.29
N ALA A 10 3.27 -6.70 13.93
CA ALA A 10 2.89 -6.38 12.57
C ALA A 10 4.13 -6.07 11.72
N THR A 11 4.11 -6.46 10.44
CA THR A 11 5.16 -6.07 9.49
C THR A 11 5.03 -4.59 9.12
N ASP A 12 6.10 -4.00 8.63
CA ASP A 12 6.09 -2.62 8.15
C ASP A 12 5.03 -2.40 7.07
N TYR A 13 4.88 -3.37 6.16
CA TYR A 13 3.82 -3.36 5.15
C TYR A 13 2.42 -3.26 5.77
N MET A 14 2.11 -4.06 6.79
CA MET A 14 0.80 -4.05 7.46
C MET A 14 0.52 -2.69 8.12
N ILE A 15 1.56 -2.06 8.68
CA ILE A 15 1.44 -0.71 9.27
C ILE A 15 1.16 0.33 8.18
N PHE A 16 1.89 0.30 7.06
CA PHE A 16 1.65 1.21 5.93
C PHE A 16 0.25 1.01 5.35
N LEU A 17 -0.20 -0.24 5.21
CA LEU A 17 -1.52 -0.59 4.71
C LEU A 17 -2.63 -0.05 5.63
N ALA A 18 -2.51 -0.26 6.95
CA ALA A 18 -3.49 0.23 7.92
C ALA A 18 -3.60 1.76 7.88
N VAL A 19 -2.48 2.47 7.86
CA VAL A 19 -2.45 3.94 7.77
C VAL A 19 -3.06 4.43 6.46
N LEU A 20 -2.81 3.73 5.33
CA LEU A 20 -3.39 4.09 4.04
C LEU A 20 -4.91 3.91 4.04
N MET A 21 -5.41 2.80 4.57
CA MET A 21 -6.85 2.56 4.68
C MET A 21 -7.54 3.61 5.55
N ILE A 22 -6.95 4.00 6.69
CA ILE A 22 -7.48 5.07 7.55
C ILE A 22 -7.49 6.40 6.80
N THR A 23 -6.40 6.72 6.08
CA THR A 23 -6.31 7.96 5.29
C THR A 23 -7.41 8.00 4.24
N LEU A 24 -7.59 6.93 3.46
CA LEU A 24 -8.62 6.85 2.43
C LEU A 24 -10.03 6.90 3.01
N SER A 25 -10.26 6.23 4.13
CA SER A 25 -11.55 6.27 4.85
C SER A 25 -11.93 7.70 5.25
N LYS A 26 -10.97 8.47 5.79
CA LYS A 26 -11.20 9.86 6.17
C LYS A 26 -11.50 10.78 4.96
N TYR A 27 -10.92 10.49 3.80
CA TYR A 27 -11.21 11.23 2.57
C TYR A 27 -12.53 10.86 1.92
N SER A 28 -12.85 9.55 1.88
CA SER A 28 -14.04 9.02 1.20
C SER A 28 -15.28 8.98 2.10
N HIS A 29 -15.12 9.11 3.41
CA HIS A 29 -16.15 8.84 4.43
C HIS A 29 -16.73 7.43 4.33
N GLN A 30 -15.92 6.46 3.87
CA GLN A 30 -16.26 5.05 3.79
C GLN A 30 -15.47 4.26 4.83
N GLU A 31 -16.13 3.32 5.48
CA GLU A 31 -15.49 2.44 6.47
C GLU A 31 -15.17 1.04 5.91
N ASP A 32 -15.31 0.83 4.63
CA ASP A 32 -14.99 -0.41 3.92
C ASP A 32 -14.06 -0.10 2.75
N ILE A 33 -12.78 -0.35 2.93
CA ILE A 33 -11.71 0.04 2.00
C ILE A 33 -11.04 -1.20 1.44
N VAL A 34 -10.86 -1.23 0.11
CA VAL A 34 -10.11 -2.28 -0.58
C VAL A 34 -8.91 -1.66 -1.29
N ILE A 35 -7.73 -2.22 -1.07
CA ILE A 35 -6.46 -1.79 -1.69
C ILE A 35 -5.83 -2.98 -2.39
N GLY A 36 -5.39 -2.77 -3.63
CA GLY A 36 -4.59 -3.75 -4.36
C GLY A 36 -3.16 -3.82 -3.81
N SER A 37 -2.61 -5.02 -3.71
CA SER A 37 -1.21 -5.23 -3.35
C SER A 37 -0.58 -6.30 -4.24
N PRO A 38 0.44 -5.96 -5.04
CA PRO A 38 1.14 -6.93 -5.86
C PRO A 38 2.03 -7.81 -4.98
N ILE A 39 2.12 -9.08 -5.34
CA ILE A 39 3.00 -10.06 -4.73
C ILE A 39 3.83 -10.77 -5.78
N SER A 40 4.99 -11.27 -5.41
CA SER A 40 5.90 -11.94 -6.34
C SER A 40 5.33 -13.23 -6.94
N GLY A 41 4.38 -13.88 -6.24
CA GLY A 41 3.82 -15.18 -6.63
C GLY A 41 4.86 -16.33 -6.68
N ARG A 42 6.04 -16.13 -6.08
CA ARG A 42 7.13 -17.11 -6.05
C ARG A 42 7.13 -17.86 -4.72
N THR A 43 6.15 -18.74 -4.55
CA THR A 43 5.92 -19.49 -3.30
C THR A 43 6.86 -20.68 -3.14
N HIS A 44 7.46 -21.18 -4.25
CA HIS A 44 8.38 -22.31 -4.24
C HIS A 44 9.81 -21.87 -4.57
N ARG A 45 10.80 -22.41 -3.87
CA ARG A 45 12.22 -22.07 -4.02
C ARG A 45 12.72 -22.21 -5.47
N ASP A 46 12.22 -23.20 -6.20
CA ASP A 46 12.62 -23.43 -7.59
C ASP A 46 12.16 -22.30 -8.53
N THR A 47 11.10 -21.56 -8.14
CA THR A 47 10.57 -20.44 -8.94
C THR A 47 11.38 -19.15 -8.77
N GLU A 48 12.22 -19.03 -7.72
CA GLU A 48 12.97 -17.81 -7.43
C GLU A 48 13.87 -17.35 -8.59
N LYS A 49 14.50 -18.33 -9.28
CA LYS A 49 15.44 -18.07 -10.38
C LYS A 49 14.82 -18.29 -11.77
N MET A 50 13.55 -18.64 -11.85
CA MET A 50 12.89 -18.84 -13.14
C MET A 50 12.56 -17.51 -13.81
N LEU A 51 12.77 -17.44 -15.11
CA LEU A 51 12.26 -16.33 -15.93
C LEU A 51 10.78 -16.57 -16.20
N GLY A 52 9.96 -15.54 -16.00
CA GLY A 52 8.52 -15.59 -16.25
C GLY A 52 7.73 -14.63 -15.41
N MET A 53 6.45 -14.46 -15.77
CA MET A 53 5.49 -13.64 -15.03
C MET A 53 4.88 -14.52 -13.92
N PHE A 54 5.20 -14.23 -12.68
CA PHE A 54 4.66 -14.91 -11.49
C PHE A 54 3.84 -13.97 -10.60
N ILE A 55 3.84 -12.66 -10.92
CA ILE A 55 3.17 -11.65 -10.12
C ILE A 55 1.67 -11.94 -10.07
N ASN A 56 1.12 -11.93 -8.85
CA ASN A 56 -0.31 -11.92 -8.61
C ASN A 56 -0.67 -10.65 -7.83
N THR A 57 -1.95 -10.33 -7.73
CA THR A 57 -2.45 -9.17 -6.97
C THR A 57 -3.44 -9.63 -5.91
N LEU A 58 -3.23 -9.20 -4.68
CA LEU A 58 -4.13 -9.42 -3.56
C LEU A 58 -5.06 -8.21 -3.40
N ALA A 59 -6.34 -8.46 -3.15
CA ALA A 59 -7.31 -7.46 -2.77
C ALA A 59 -7.40 -7.39 -1.24
N MET A 60 -6.70 -6.45 -0.64
CA MET A 60 -6.61 -6.25 0.80
C MET A 60 -7.80 -5.41 1.26
N ARG A 61 -8.73 -6.01 2.01
CA ARG A 61 -9.92 -5.33 2.53
C ARG A 61 -9.79 -5.07 4.01
N GLY A 62 -10.10 -3.85 4.45
CA GLY A 62 -10.11 -3.47 5.85
C GLY A 62 -11.29 -2.56 6.18
N ARG A 63 -11.66 -2.53 7.46
CA ARG A 63 -12.75 -1.69 7.97
C ARG A 63 -12.26 -0.77 9.08
N PRO A 64 -11.68 0.39 8.72
CA PRO A 64 -11.19 1.38 9.67
C PRO A 64 -12.35 2.17 10.30
N GLU A 65 -13.17 1.47 11.10
CA GLU A 65 -14.30 2.06 11.80
C GLU A 65 -13.83 3.08 12.83
N ASN A 66 -14.53 4.21 12.92
CA ASN A 66 -14.16 5.34 13.76
C ASN A 66 -13.97 5.03 15.25
N GLU A 67 -14.75 4.07 15.78
CA GLU A 67 -14.70 3.69 17.21
C GLU A 67 -13.51 2.81 17.57
N LYS A 68 -12.86 2.17 16.60
CA LYS A 68 -11.68 1.35 16.82
C LYS A 68 -10.47 2.20 17.15
N THR A 69 -9.58 1.65 17.97
CA THR A 69 -8.23 2.16 18.12
C THR A 69 -7.37 1.74 16.92
N PHE A 70 -6.26 2.44 16.70
CA PHE A 70 -5.30 2.03 15.67
C PHE A 70 -4.76 0.61 15.93
N ALA A 71 -4.52 0.24 17.20
CA ALA A 71 -4.04 -1.09 17.56
C ALA A 71 -5.02 -2.20 17.19
N GLU A 72 -6.31 -2.03 17.52
CA GLU A 72 -7.36 -2.99 17.17
C GLU A 72 -7.48 -3.14 15.64
N PHE A 73 -7.48 -2.05 14.90
CA PHE A 73 -7.54 -2.09 13.45
C PHE A 73 -6.26 -2.72 12.83
N LEU A 74 -5.09 -2.44 13.39
CA LEU A 74 -3.84 -3.05 12.92
C LEU A 74 -3.83 -4.57 13.14
N ASP A 75 -4.40 -5.06 14.25
CA ASP A 75 -4.54 -6.50 14.50
C ASP A 75 -5.49 -7.15 13.46
N GLU A 76 -6.58 -6.50 13.07
CA GLU A 76 -7.45 -6.97 11.98
C GLU A 76 -6.71 -6.99 10.64
N ILE A 77 -5.93 -5.96 10.32
CA ILE A 77 -5.12 -5.91 9.10
C ILE A 77 -4.05 -7.00 9.08
N LYS A 78 -3.46 -7.30 10.23
CA LYS A 78 -2.50 -8.39 10.37
C LYS A 78 -3.15 -9.74 10.06
N GLU A 79 -4.31 -10.03 10.63
CA GLU A 79 -5.06 -11.27 10.35
C GLU A 79 -5.47 -11.35 8.87
N THR A 80 -6.04 -10.27 8.32
CA THR A 80 -6.40 -10.18 6.90
C THR A 80 -5.21 -10.43 6.00
N SER A 81 -4.05 -9.84 6.31
CA SER A 81 -2.83 -9.99 5.50
C SER A 81 -2.31 -11.43 5.54
N LEU A 82 -2.29 -12.06 6.70
CA LEU A 82 -1.86 -13.46 6.84
C LEU A 82 -2.77 -14.39 6.05
N ASN A 83 -4.09 -14.24 6.19
CA ASN A 83 -5.07 -15.02 5.43
C ASN A 83 -4.93 -14.79 3.92
N ALA A 84 -4.68 -13.58 3.47
CA ALA A 84 -4.44 -13.28 2.06
C ALA A 84 -3.16 -13.95 1.53
N TYR A 85 -2.09 -13.96 2.32
CA TYR A 85 -0.84 -14.65 1.94
C TYR A 85 -0.99 -16.18 1.90
N GLU A 86 -1.78 -16.78 2.78
CA GLU A 86 -2.09 -18.22 2.72
C GLU A 86 -2.84 -18.59 1.43
N ASN A 87 -3.62 -17.65 0.88
CA ASN A 87 -4.41 -17.86 -0.34
C ASN A 87 -3.84 -17.14 -1.57
N GLN A 88 -2.57 -16.74 -1.55
CA GLN A 88 -1.95 -15.91 -2.58
C GLN A 88 -1.82 -16.57 -3.96
N GLU A 89 -2.00 -17.87 -4.05
CA GLU A 89 -1.96 -18.62 -5.32
C GLU A 89 -3.29 -18.50 -6.10
N TYR A 90 -4.36 -18.01 -5.46
CA TYR A 90 -5.64 -17.82 -6.12
C TYR A 90 -5.54 -16.65 -7.13
N PRO A 91 -5.77 -16.89 -8.44
CA PRO A 91 -5.59 -15.85 -9.45
C PRO A 91 -6.57 -14.67 -9.27
N PHE A 92 -6.08 -13.46 -9.45
CA PHE A 92 -6.88 -12.25 -9.29
C PHE A 92 -8.10 -12.23 -10.23
N GLU A 93 -7.94 -12.69 -11.46
CA GLU A 93 -9.01 -12.75 -12.46
C GLU A 93 -10.14 -13.69 -12.01
N GLU A 94 -9.80 -14.84 -11.42
CA GLU A 94 -10.78 -15.78 -10.88
C GLU A 94 -11.49 -15.19 -9.65
N LEU A 95 -10.79 -14.42 -8.82
CA LEU A 95 -11.40 -13.69 -7.70
C LEU A 95 -12.42 -12.68 -8.19
N VAL A 96 -12.10 -11.90 -9.22
CA VAL A 96 -13.02 -10.93 -9.83
C VAL A 96 -14.28 -11.62 -10.35
N ASP A 97 -14.14 -12.76 -10.99
CA ASP A 97 -15.27 -13.54 -11.50
C ASP A 97 -16.11 -14.14 -10.36
N ALA A 98 -15.47 -14.65 -9.32
CA ALA A 98 -16.15 -15.27 -8.16
C ALA A 98 -16.96 -14.25 -7.34
N VAL A 99 -16.49 -13.01 -7.20
CA VAL A 99 -17.17 -11.94 -6.45
C VAL A 99 -18.31 -11.32 -7.26
N ASN A 100 -18.42 -11.64 -8.55
CA ASN A 100 -19.50 -11.21 -9.45
C ASN A 100 -19.74 -9.68 -9.44
N VAL A 101 -18.66 -8.92 -9.48
CA VAL A 101 -18.71 -7.44 -9.53
C VAL A 101 -19.26 -6.99 -10.87
N ASN A 102 -20.17 -6.01 -10.87
CA ASN A 102 -20.58 -5.33 -12.10
C ASN A 102 -19.34 -4.68 -12.74
N ARG A 103 -18.91 -5.21 -13.89
CA ARG A 103 -17.73 -4.73 -14.60
C ARG A 103 -18.02 -3.37 -15.21
N ASP A 104 -17.42 -2.34 -14.65
CA ASP A 104 -17.31 -1.03 -15.26
C ASP A 104 -15.96 -0.96 -15.99
N MET A 105 -16.01 -0.82 -17.34
CA MET A 105 -14.79 -0.78 -18.16
C MET A 105 -13.93 0.47 -17.93
N SER A 106 -14.43 1.46 -17.18
CA SER A 106 -13.69 2.68 -16.84
C SER A 106 -12.91 2.57 -15.52
N ARG A 107 -13.10 1.48 -14.76
CA ARG A 107 -12.51 1.30 -13.41
C ARG A 107 -11.95 -0.11 -13.24
N ASN A 108 -11.01 -0.24 -12.31
CA ASN A 108 -10.59 -1.56 -11.85
C ASN A 108 -11.72 -2.24 -11.06
N PRO A 109 -11.88 -3.57 -11.19
CA PRO A 109 -13.08 -4.25 -10.70
C PRO A 109 -13.22 -4.27 -9.16
N LEU A 110 -12.11 -4.28 -8.41
CA LEU A 110 -12.14 -4.43 -6.95
C LEU A 110 -11.55 -3.25 -6.17
N PHE A 111 -10.62 -2.50 -6.77
CA PHE A 111 -9.92 -1.39 -6.10
C PHE A 111 -9.39 -0.38 -7.12
N ASP A 112 -9.33 0.88 -6.72
CA ASP A 112 -8.78 1.97 -7.51
C ASP A 112 -7.42 2.46 -6.97
N VAL A 113 -7.01 1.92 -5.82
CA VAL A 113 -5.76 2.28 -5.13
C VAL A 113 -4.87 1.06 -4.94
N MET A 114 -3.57 1.22 -5.20
CA MET A 114 -2.57 0.18 -5.03
C MET A 114 -1.50 0.59 -4.01
N LEU A 115 -1.05 -0.36 -3.21
CA LEU A 115 0.10 -0.20 -2.32
C LEU A 115 1.15 -1.25 -2.66
N THR A 116 2.34 -0.79 -3.02
CA THR A 116 3.52 -1.62 -3.27
C THR A 116 4.58 -1.33 -2.21
N MET A 117 5.15 -2.36 -1.62
CA MET A 117 6.33 -2.22 -0.79
C MET A 117 7.48 -3.02 -1.39
N GLN A 118 8.53 -2.30 -1.79
CA GLN A 118 9.72 -2.92 -2.36
C GLN A 118 10.72 -3.21 -1.24
N ASN A 119 10.91 -4.49 -0.94
CA ASN A 119 12.00 -4.97 -0.09
C ASN A 119 13.24 -5.17 -0.99
N ASN A 120 13.82 -4.09 -1.48
CA ASN A 120 15.10 -4.16 -2.15
C ASN A 120 16.19 -4.33 -1.09
N GLU A 121 16.40 -5.56 -0.64
CA GLU A 121 17.71 -5.94 -0.12
C GLU A 121 18.69 -5.76 -1.28
N ASN A 122 19.38 -4.62 -1.25
CA ASN A 122 20.55 -4.28 -2.07
C ASN A 122 20.69 -5.13 -3.33
N ALA A 123 20.05 -4.75 -4.41
CA ALA A 123 20.52 -5.12 -5.73
C ALA A 123 21.81 -4.29 -6.05
N GLU A 124 22.75 -4.24 -5.11
CA GLU A 124 24.17 -4.12 -5.38
C GLU A 124 24.65 -5.48 -5.95
N GLY A 125 23.91 -5.95 -6.94
CA GLY A 125 24.41 -7.00 -7.80
C GLY A 125 25.68 -6.46 -8.46
N ASP A 126 26.73 -7.22 -8.38
CA ASP A 126 27.99 -7.08 -9.09
C ASP A 126 27.76 -6.89 -10.60
N ILE A 127 27.23 -5.74 -11.00
CA ILE A 127 27.23 -5.30 -12.40
C ILE A 127 28.58 -4.62 -12.64
N LYS A 128 29.66 -5.41 -12.50
CA LYS A 128 31.04 -4.92 -12.63
C LYS A 128 31.42 -4.49 -14.06
N ASP A 129 30.59 -4.83 -15.05
CA ASP A 129 30.92 -4.60 -16.45
C ASP A 129 29.83 -3.92 -17.31
N MET A 130 28.79 -3.35 -16.70
CA MET A 130 27.81 -2.53 -17.40
C MET A 130 27.97 -1.06 -17.01
N ASP A 131 28.40 -0.27 -18.01
CA ASP A 131 28.38 1.19 -17.89
C ASP A 131 26.93 1.68 -17.94
N VAL A 132 26.30 1.80 -16.74
CA VAL A 132 24.96 2.36 -16.59
C VAL A 132 25.07 3.89 -16.58
N SER A 133 25.54 4.44 -17.71
CA SER A 133 25.53 5.88 -17.94
C SER A 133 24.07 6.31 -18.15
N GLY A 134 23.53 6.98 -17.13
CA GLY A 134 22.40 7.88 -17.22
C GLY A 134 21.23 7.40 -18.09
N SER A 135 20.53 6.33 -17.68
CA SER A 135 19.24 6.04 -18.30
C SER A 135 18.34 7.25 -18.12
N ASN A 136 17.90 7.86 -19.21
CA ASN A 136 16.71 8.70 -19.21
C ASN A 136 15.59 7.82 -18.68
N ILE A 137 15.25 7.98 -17.41
CA ILE A 137 14.07 7.35 -16.83
C ILE A 137 12.92 7.91 -17.64
N VAL A 138 12.42 7.10 -18.56
CA VAL A 138 11.17 7.38 -19.26
C VAL A 138 10.12 7.31 -18.16
N ARG A 139 9.72 8.47 -17.66
CA ARG A 139 8.58 8.56 -16.74
C ARG A 139 7.40 8.06 -17.53
N GLU A 140 6.84 6.94 -17.11
CA GLU A 140 5.53 6.52 -17.61
C GLU A 140 4.56 7.68 -17.39
N THR A 141 3.87 8.07 -18.45
CA THR A 141 2.93 9.19 -18.43
C THR A 141 1.49 8.72 -18.17
N THR A 142 1.31 7.41 -17.94
CA THR A 142 -0.01 6.79 -17.81
C THR A 142 -0.13 6.10 -16.45
N ALA A 143 -1.00 6.61 -15.59
CA ALA A 143 -1.35 5.94 -14.33
C ALA A 143 -2.33 4.80 -14.61
N LYS A 144 -2.05 3.61 -14.06
CA LYS A 144 -2.91 2.42 -14.20
C LYS A 144 -4.08 2.41 -13.23
N PHE A 145 -3.90 3.08 -12.08
CA PHE A 145 -4.87 3.21 -11.00
C PHE A 145 -5.12 4.68 -10.72
N ASP A 146 -6.15 4.98 -9.95
CA ASP A 146 -6.40 6.35 -9.48
C ASP A 146 -5.22 6.85 -8.65
N MET A 147 -4.68 5.97 -7.79
CA MET A 147 -3.47 6.22 -7.00
C MET A 147 -2.65 4.93 -6.82
N SER A 148 -1.32 5.04 -6.94
CA SER A 148 -0.38 3.98 -6.59
C SER A 148 0.64 4.51 -5.59
N TYR A 149 0.71 3.87 -4.43
CA TYR A 149 1.68 4.19 -3.38
C TYR A 149 2.81 3.17 -3.43
N ASP A 150 4.03 3.67 -3.65
CA ASP A 150 5.23 2.86 -3.64
C ASP A 150 6.08 3.21 -2.42
N VAL A 151 6.34 2.22 -1.58
CA VAL A 151 7.17 2.34 -0.38
C VAL A 151 8.45 1.54 -0.57
N SER A 152 9.58 2.16 -0.32
CA SER A 152 10.89 1.50 -0.34
C SER A 152 11.68 1.79 0.92
N ALA A 153 12.36 0.78 1.45
CA ALA A 153 13.30 0.95 2.54
C ALA A 153 14.61 1.59 2.01
N VAL A 154 15.08 2.64 2.70
CA VAL A 154 16.32 3.35 2.37
C VAL A 154 17.14 3.49 3.66
N GLY A 155 18.01 2.53 3.93
CA GLY A 155 18.74 2.44 5.19
C GLY A 155 17.78 2.23 6.37
N ASP A 156 17.76 3.18 7.30
CA ASP A 156 16.88 3.19 8.48
C ASP A 156 15.57 3.99 8.29
N ARG A 157 15.30 4.41 7.07
CA ARG A 157 14.15 5.23 6.69
C ARG A 157 13.33 4.57 5.59
N TYR A 158 12.15 5.15 5.33
CA TYR A 158 11.31 4.79 4.19
C TYR A 158 11.17 5.99 3.25
N ALA A 159 11.27 5.74 1.98
CA ALA A 159 10.83 6.65 0.93
C ALA A 159 9.45 6.19 0.44
N MET A 160 8.55 7.14 0.24
CA MET A 160 7.24 6.90 -0.33
C MET A 160 7.04 7.80 -1.52
N SER A 161 6.59 7.24 -2.63
CA SER A 161 6.14 7.97 -3.81
C SER A 161 4.67 7.70 -4.07
N LEU A 162 4.01 8.67 -4.69
CA LEU A 162 2.61 8.58 -5.11
C LEU A 162 2.52 8.86 -6.59
N GLU A 163 2.15 7.84 -7.37
CA GLU A 163 1.66 8.00 -8.74
C GLU A 163 0.14 8.22 -8.67
N TYR A 164 -0.38 9.14 -9.46
CA TYR A 164 -1.81 9.46 -9.46
C TYR A 164 -2.31 9.81 -10.86
N CYS A 165 -3.61 9.56 -11.09
CA CYS A 165 -4.28 9.93 -12.32
C CYS A 165 -4.50 11.45 -12.38
N THR A 166 -3.82 12.13 -13.30
CA THR A 166 -3.89 13.59 -13.46
C THR A 166 -5.25 14.09 -13.99
N ALA A 167 -6.09 13.19 -14.50
CA ALA A 167 -7.47 13.52 -14.84
C ALA A 167 -8.37 13.64 -13.60
N LEU A 168 -7.98 13.02 -12.47
CA LEU A 168 -8.75 13.01 -11.22
C LEU A 168 -8.15 13.93 -10.15
N PHE A 169 -6.82 14.03 -10.10
CA PHE A 169 -6.12 14.72 -9.01
C PHE A 169 -5.13 15.75 -9.54
N THR A 170 -5.06 16.90 -8.87
CA THR A 170 -3.99 17.87 -9.08
C THR A 170 -2.76 17.48 -8.25
N ARG A 171 -1.61 18.05 -8.59
CA ARG A 171 -0.37 17.84 -7.82
C ARG A 171 -0.52 18.30 -6.37
N GLU A 172 -1.15 19.44 -6.14
CA GLU A 172 -1.38 19.99 -4.81
C GLU A 172 -2.24 19.05 -3.97
N THR A 173 -3.23 18.39 -4.60
CA THR A 173 -4.07 17.39 -3.92
C THR A 173 -3.24 16.16 -3.56
N ALA A 174 -2.42 15.65 -4.46
CA ALA A 174 -1.55 14.51 -4.21
C ALA A 174 -0.53 14.79 -3.09
N ASP A 175 0.12 15.96 -3.14
CA ASP A 175 1.08 16.41 -2.11
C ASP A 175 0.39 16.53 -0.73
N ARG A 176 -0.84 17.04 -0.69
CA ARG A 176 -1.65 17.14 0.54
C ARG A 176 -2.03 15.75 1.08
N ILE A 177 -2.46 14.83 0.23
CA ILE A 177 -2.79 13.46 0.64
C ILE A 177 -1.57 12.78 1.28
N LEU A 178 -0.38 12.94 0.71
CA LEU A 178 0.86 12.43 1.29
C LEU A 178 1.20 13.10 2.64
N ALA A 179 0.91 14.38 2.79
CA ALA A 179 1.10 15.08 4.06
C ALA A 179 0.14 14.55 5.13
N HIS A 180 -1.14 14.37 4.80
CA HIS A 180 -2.15 13.81 5.69
C HIS A 180 -1.84 12.36 6.07
N TYR A 181 -1.40 11.55 5.12
CA TYR A 181 -0.91 10.20 5.39
C TYR A 181 0.19 10.19 6.47
N ARG A 182 1.16 11.12 6.38
CA ARG A 182 2.22 11.25 7.39
C ARG A 182 1.70 11.67 8.76
N GLU A 183 0.69 12.54 8.83
CA GLU A 183 0.07 12.93 10.09
C GLU A 183 -0.64 11.76 10.76
N ILE A 184 -1.39 10.94 10.00
CA ILE A 184 -2.01 9.71 10.51
C ILE A 184 -0.94 8.73 11.02
N LEU A 185 0.14 8.54 10.27
CA LEU A 185 1.25 7.68 10.68
C LEU A 185 1.95 8.21 11.95
N ARG A 186 2.11 9.53 12.07
CA ARG A 186 2.67 10.17 13.27
C ARG A 186 1.77 9.92 14.48
N ALA A 187 0.47 10.17 14.37
CA ALA A 187 -0.49 9.93 15.45
C ALA A 187 -0.47 8.47 15.93
N ALA A 188 -0.45 7.51 14.99
CA ALA A 188 -0.31 6.08 15.30
C ALA A 188 1.02 5.76 16.02
N SER A 189 2.11 6.43 15.64
CA SER A 189 3.45 6.21 16.26
C SER A 189 3.56 6.77 17.66
N GLU A 190 2.87 7.86 17.95
CA GLU A 190 2.82 8.51 19.26
C GLU A 190 1.94 7.71 20.24
N ASN A 191 0.79 7.26 19.78
CA ASN A 191 -0.14 6.47 20.59
C ASN A 191 -0.90 5.42 19.76
N ILE A 192 -0.52 4.16 19.87
CA ILE A 192 -1.19 3.07 19.14
C ILE A 192 -2.64 2.83 19.60
N ASN A 193 -3.03 3.31 20.79
CA ASN A 193 -4.37 3.18 21.33
C ASN A 193 -5.24 4.41 21.01
N VAL A 194 -4.79 5.32 20.15
CA VAL A 194 -5.61 6.44 19.67
C VAL A 194 -6.78 5.90 18.86
N LYS A 195 -7.99 6.42 19.09
CA LYS A 195 -9.15 6.09 18.25
C LYS A 195 -8.96 6.64 16.84
N ILE A 196 -9.42 5.91 15.84
CA ILE A 196 -9.36 6.33 14.44
C ILE A 196 -10.10 7.67 14.25
N ALA A 197 -11.23 7.86 14.93
CA ALA A 197 -11.95 9.13 14.94
C ALA A 197 -11.06 10.32 15.34
N ASP A 198 -10.20 10.13 16.36
CA ASP A 198 -9.37 11.18 16.96
C ASP A 198 -8.04 11.42 16.24
N MET A 199 -7.71 10.58 15.25
CA MET A 199 -6.50 10.76 14.44
C MET A 199 -6.67 11.96 13.52
N ALA A 200 -6.09 13.09 13.89
CA ALA A 200 -6.07 14.29 13.06
C ALA A 200 -5.19 14.07 11.82
N MET A 201 -5.69 14.43 10.64
CA MET A 201 -4.92 14.40 9.40
C MET A 201 -4.52 15.79 8.91
N ILE A 202 -5.15 16.85 9.45
CA ILE A 202 -4.87 18.23 9.08
C ILE A 202 -3.50 18.65 9.61
N THR A 203 -2.67 19.20 8.73
CA THR A 203 -1.33 19.66 9.09
C THR A 203 -1.38 21.01 9.80
N GLU A 204 -0.32 21.34 10.57
CA GLU A 204 -0.19 22.65 11.23
C GLU A 204 -0.22 23.85 10.24
N LYS A 205 0.07 23.62 8.97
CA LYS A 205 0.04 24.64 7.93
C LYS A 205 -1.36 24.91 7.40
N GLU A 206 -2.30 24.00 7.65
CA GLU A 206 -3.69 24.09 7.19
C GLU A 206 -4.61 24.63 8.30
N THR A 207 -4.08 24.76 9.53
CA THR A 207 -4.73 25.37 10.69
C THR A 207 -4.38 26.84 10.75
#